data_1664d17fd5dad8efe2208d3b84f40daa
#
_entry.id   1664d17fd5dad8efe2208d3b84f40daa
#
_cell.length_a   1.000
_cell.length_b   1.000
_cell.length_c   1.000
_cell.angle_alpha   90.00
_cell.angle_beta   90.00
_cell.angle_gamma   90.00
#
_symmetry.space_group_name_H-M   'P 1'
#
loop_
_entity.id
_entity.type
_entity.pdbx_description
1 polymer ?
#
loop_
_entity_poly.entity_id
_entity_poly.type
_entity_poly.pdbx_seq_one_letter_code
_entity_poly.pdbx_strand_id
1 'polypeptide(L)'
;MPYELRDHTADVAVAATGDTLDTLFAAVADGLTAASSESVPEAGGERFSVEATAATREAVLFDYLDRLIYERDVRHVLPADHRCRVREPIASDKAGAWTVEASARGVPLSA
;
A
#
# COMPACT_ATOMS: atom_id res chain seq x y z
N MET A 1 14.64 -1.47 9.23
CA MET A 1 13.33 -1.68 8.59
C MET A 1 12.81 -0.36 8.04
N PRO A 2 12.25 -0.30 6.83
CA PRO A 2 11.77 0.95 6.25
C PRO A 2 10.47 1.48 6.85
N TYR A 3 9.86 0.77 7.78
CA TYR A 3 8.69 1.24 8.50
C TYR A 3 8.80 0.98 9.99
N GLU A 4 7.97 1.67 10.75
CA GLU A 4 7.91 1.53 12.20
C GLU A 4 6.44 1.60 12.63
N LEU A 5 6.02 0.71 13.53
CA LEU A 5 4.68 0.73 14.10
C LEU A 5 4.69 1.55 15.38
N ARG A 6 3.71 2.42 15.55
CA ARG A 6 3.56 3.27 16.72
C ARG A 6 2.15 3.18 17.26
N ASP A 7 2.03 2.92 18.55
CA ASP A 7 0.73 2.85 19.22
C ASP A 7 0.29 4.25 19.67
N HIS A 8 -1.00 4.50 19.48
CA HIS A 8 -1.69 5.68 19.99
C HIS A 8 -2.90 5.23 20.78
N THR A 9 -3.48 6.17 21.55
CA THR A 9 -4.59 5.87 22.47
C THR A 9 -5.78 5.20 21.77
N ALA A 10 -6.05 5.56 20.53
CA ALA A 10 -7.19 5.06 19.78
C ALA A 10 -6.82 4.34 18.48
N ASP A 11 -5.60 4.51 17.98
CA ASP A 11 -5.22 4.03 16.65
C ASP A 11 -3.76 3.54 16.63
N VAL A 12 -3.43 2.81 15.57
CA VAL A 12 -2.06 2.46 15.24
C VAL A 12 -1.57 3.40 14.15
N ALA A 13 -0.40 3.99 14.34
CA ALA A 13 0.25 4.79 13.32
C ALA A 13 1.42 4.03 12.71
N VAL A 14 1.69 4.30 11.43
CA VAL A 14 2.83 3.73 10.71
C VAL A 14 3.75 4.87 10.29
N ALA A 15 5.02 4.76 10.64
CA ALA A 15 6.05 5.65 10.11
C ALA A 15 6.90 4.86 9.12
N ALA A 16 7.16 5.44 7.95
CA ALA A 16 7.89 4.76 6.89
C ALA A 16 8.89 5.71 6.24
N THR A 17 9.98 5.14 5.73
CA THR A 17 11.00 5.87 4.98
C THR A 17 11.33 5.12 3.70
N GLY A 18 11.80 5.84 2.70
CA GLY A 18 12.25 5.25 1.45
C GLY A 18 13.02 6.27 0.62
N ASP A 19 13.93 5.78 -0.21
CA ASP A 19 14.78 6.64 -1.06
C ASP A 19 13.98 7.24 -2.23
N THR A 20 12.90 6.59 -2.63
CA THR A 20 12.03 7.05 -3.70
C THR A 20 10.58 6.95 -3.25
N LEU A 21 9.66 7.60 -3.99
CA LEU A 21 8.23 7.46 -3.70
C LEU A 21 7.77 6.02 -3.89
N ASP A 22 8.35 5.29 -4.85
CA ASP A 22 8.02 3.88 -5.06
C ASP A 22 8.30 3.06 -3.80
N THR A 23 9.49 3.19 -3.23
CA THR A 23 9.87 2.46 -2.03
C THR A 23 9.15 2.97 -0.79
N LEU A 24 8.89 4.28 -0.71
CA LEU A 24 8.14 4.85 0.40
C LEU A 24 6.71 4.34 0.44
N PHE A 25 6.02 4.35 -0.69
CA PHE A 25 4.64 3.87 -0.78
C PHE A 25 4.56 2.37 -0.44
N ALA A 26 5.49 1.57 -0.97
CA ALA A 26 5.56 0.15 -0.65
C ALA A 26 5.81 -0.09 0.85
N ALA A 27 6.69 0.71 1.46
CA ALA A 27 6.99 0.59 2.89
C ALA A 27 5.77 0.95 3.77
N VAL A 28 5.00 1.97 3.38
CA VAL A 28 3.77 2.32 4.10
C VAL A 28 2.75 1.18 4.01
N ALA A 29 2.60 0.59 2.83
CA ALA A 29 1.69 -0.54 2.62
C ALA A 29 2.13 -1.77 3.41
N ASP A 30 3.43 -2.07 3.45
CA ASP A 30 3.97 -3.17 4.25
C ASP A 30 3.73 -2.93 5.74
N GLY A 31 3.85 -1.69 6.19
CA GLY A 31 3.54 -1.31 7.56
C GLY A 31 2.07 -1.52 7.90
N LEU A 32 1.17 -1.17 6.97
CA LEU A 32 -0.26 -1.43 7.14
C LEU A 32 -0.55 -2.93 7.26
N THR A 33 0.10 -3.75 6.43
CA THR A 33 -0.01 -5.20 6.49
C THR A 33 0.45 -5.72 7.86
N ALA A 34 1.61 -5.26 8.32
CA ALA A 34 2.16 -5.67 9.61
C ALA A 34 1.26 -5.28 10.79
N ALA A 35 0.59 -4.13 10.69
CA ALA A 35 -0.36 -3.68 11.71
C ALA A 35 -1.64 -4.52 11.73
N SER A 36 -1.98 -5.15 10.59
CA SER A 36 -3.21 -5.94 10.43
C SER A 36 -3.04 -7.40 10.84
N SER A 37 -1.82 -7.86 11.09
CA SER A 37 -1.53 -9.26 11.40
C SER A 37 -0.28 -9.39 12.25
N GLU A 38 -0.29 -10.33 13.20
CA GLU A 38 0.87 -10.60 14.07
C GLU A 38 2.05 -11.19 13.29
N SER A 39 1.75 -11.90 12.20
CA SER A 39 2.78 -12.48 11.36
C SER A 39 2.38 -12.39 9.90
N VAL A 40 3.36 -12.14 9.03
CA VAL A 40 3.16 -12.06 7.59
C VAL A 40 3.98 -13.17 6.96
N PRO A 41 3.33 -14.18 6.34
CA PRO A 41 4.06 -15.25 5.67
C PRO A 41 4.96 -14.71 4.56
N GLU A 42 6.18 -15.25 4.47
CA GLU A 42 7.14 -14.82 3.46
C GLU A 42 6.85 -15.36 2.06
N ALA A 43 5.98 -16.36 1.95
CA ALA A 43 5.63 -16.99 0.69
C ALA A 43 4.18 -17.42 0.67
N GLY A 44 3.67 -17.71 -0.51
CA GLY A 44 2.31 -18.18 -0.71
C GLY A 44 1.38 -17.07 -1.22
N GLY A 45 0.24 -17.46 -1.74
CA GLY A 45 -0.73 -16.56 -2.32
C GLY A 45 -0.39 -16.14 -3.75
N GLU A 46 -1.35 -15.57 -4.42
CA GLU A 46 -1.19 -15.06 -5.78
C GLU A 46 -1.00 -13.55 -5.76
N ARG A 47 -0.19 -13.06 -6.69
CA ARG A 47 0.00 -11.61 -6.83
C ARG A 47 -1.15 -11.01 -7.61
N PHE A 48 -1.66 -9.89 -7.11
CA PHE A 48 -2.73 -9.13 -7.77
C PHE A 48 -2.31 -7.67 -7.93
N SER A 49 -2.94 -6.98 -8.88
CA SER A 49 -2.63 -5.59 -9.21
C SER A 49 -3.60 -4.64 -8.55
N VAL A 50 -3.10 -3.46 -8.17
CA VAL A 50 -3.89 -2.38 -7.58
C VAL A 50 -3.46 -1.08 -8.24
N GLU A 51 -4.43 -0.25 -8.59
CA GLU A 51 -4.17 1.07 -9.17
C GLU A 51 -4.93 2.14 -8.41
N ALA A 52 -4.34 3.32 -8.32
CA ALA A 52 -4.98 4.50 -7.76
C ALA A 52 -4.54 5.74 -8.52
N THR A 53 -5.43 6.72 -8.59
CA THR A 53 -5.17 8.00 -9.27
C THR A 53 -5.83 9.11 -8.45
N ALA A 54 -5.09 10.19 -8.21
CA ALA A 54 -5.62 11.32 -7.45
C ALA A 54 -4.88 12.60 -7.82
N ALA A 55 -5.43 13.75 -7.43
CA ALA A 55 -4.91 15.05 -7.80
C ALA A 55 -3.62 15.43 -7.05
N THR A 56 -3.36 14.84 -5.89
CA THR A 56 -2.18 15.14 -5.09
C THR A 56 -1.47 13.86 -4.68
N ARG A 57 -0.20 13.99 -4.31
CA ARG A 57 0.62 12.88 -3.82
C ARG A 57 -0.01 12.24 -2.57
N GLU A 58 -0.46 13.07 -1.64
CA GLU A 58 -1.05 12.61 -0.39
C GLU A 58 -2.38 11.89 -0.65
N ALA A 59 -3.20 12.43 -1.54
CA ALA A 59 -4.49 11.83 -1.88
C ALA A 59 -4.30 10.48 -2.60
N VAL A 60 -3.31 10.35 -3.48
CA VAL A 60 -3.08 9.09 -4.19
C VAL A 60 -2.55 8.01 -3.25
N LEU A 61 -1.76 8.38 -2.24
CA LEU A 61 -1.33 7.43 -1.22
C LEU A 61 -2.54 6.94 -0.42
N PHE A 62 -3.41 7.84 -0.01
CA PHE A 62 -4.63 7.49 0.74
C PHE A 62 -5.51 6.56 -0.09
N ASP A 63 -5.76 6.89 -1.35
CA ASP A 63 -6.59 6.08 -2.23
C ASP A 63 -5.98 4.71 -2.49
N TYR A 64 -4.65 4.62 -2.61
CA TYR A 64 -3.95 3.36 -2.75
C TYR A 64 -4.15 2.46 -1.53
N LEU A 65 -3.96 3.00 -0.32
CA LEU A 65 -4.15 2.23 0.92
C LEU A 65 -5.61 1.79 1.08
N ASP A 66 -6.54 2.66 0.75
CA ASP A 66 -7.97 2.34 0.80
C ASP A 66 -8.32 1.21 -0.17
N ARG A 67 -7.72 1.22 -1.35
CA ARG A 67 -7.89 0.17 -2.35
C ARG A 67 -7.34 -1.17 -1.85
N LEU A 68 -6.22 -1.17 -1.14
CA LEU A 68 -5.68 -2.40 -0.53
C LEU A 68 -6.64 -2.98 0.49
N ILE A 69 -7.25 -2.14 1.31
CA ILE A 69 -8.25 -2.58 2.29
C ILE A 69 -9.45 -3.19 1.59
N TYR A 70 -9.92 -2.57 0.51
CA TYR A 70 -11.02 -3.09 -0.30
C TYR A 70 -10.68 -4.47 -0.87
N GLU A 71 -9.50 -4.61 -1.46
CA GLU A 71 -9.07 -5.88 -2.05
C GLU A 71 -8.92 -6.98 -0.99
N ARG A 72 -8.44 -6.64 0.20
CA ARG A 72 -8.38 -7.57 1.33
C ARG A 72 -9.76 -8.12 1.65
N ASP A 73 -10.75 -7.25 1.74
CA ASP A 73 -12.10 -7.63 2.12
C ASP A 73 -12.80 -8.45 1.03
N VAL A 74 -12.63 -8.08 -0.23
CA VAL A 74 -13.26 -8.76 -1.36
C VAL A 74 -12.61 -10.11 -1.63
N ARG A 75 -11.29 -10.20 -1.55
CA ARG A 75 -10.53 -11.42 -1.88
C ARG A 75 -10.31 -12.34 -0.70
N HIS A 76 -10.61 -11.88 0.51
CA HIS A 76 -10.33 -12.61 1.76
C HIS A 76 -8.85 -12.98 1.87
N VAL A 77 -7.98 -12.02 1.61
CA VAL A 77 -6.52 -12.20 1.66
C VAL A 77 -5.89 -11.10 2.48
N LEU A 78 -4.69 -11.38 2.99
CA LEU A 78 -3.82 -10.37 3.57
C LEU A 78 -2.87 -9.90 2.45
N PRO A 79 -2.96 -8.64 2.00
CA PRO A 79 -2.01 -8.12 1.02
C PRO A 79 -0.62 -7.99 1.64
N ALA A 80 0.39 -8.54 0.98
CA ALA A 80 1.77 -8.57 1.45
C ALA A 80 2.73 -8.35 0.29
N ASP A 81 4.01 -8.12 0.61
CA ASP A 81 5.07 -7.96 -0.38
C ASP A 81 4.68 -6.93 -1.44
N HIS A 82 4.44 -5.71 -0.97
CA HIS A 82 3.95 -4.63 -1.82
C HIS A 82 5.04 -4.08 -2.72
N ARG A 83 4.69 -3.88 -4.00
CA ARG A 83 5.54 -3.27 -5.00
C ARG A 83 4.77 -2.14 -5.64
N CYS A 84 5.38 -0.96 -5.69
CA CYS A 84 4.71 0.25 -6.16
C CYS A 84 5.55 0.95 -7.22
N ARG A 85 4.85 1.55 -8.18
CA ARG A 85 5.41 2.53 -9.10
C ARG A 85 4.54 3.77 -9.01
N VAL A 86 5.12 4.86 -8.53
CA VAL A 86 4.44 6.13 -8.36
C VAL A 86 4.86 7.06 -9.49
N ARG A 87 3.88 7.64 -10.18
CA ARG A 87 4.14 8.55 -11.30
C ARG A 87 3.56 9.91 -11.00
N GLU A 88 4.38 10.94 -11.23
CA GLU A 88 3.95 12.34 -11.12
C GLU A 88 3.07 12.71 -12.30
N PRO A 89 2.22 13.76 -12.14
CA PRO A 89 1.49 14.32 -13.28
C PRO A 89 2.45 14.78 -14.37
N ILE A 90 2.06 14.53 -15.63
CA ILE A 90 2.82 15.01 -16.78
C ILE A 90 2.50 16.49 -16.97
N ALA A 91 3.52 17.35 -17.05
CA ALA A 91 3.36 18.81 -17.11
C ALA A 91 2.51 19.29 -18.30
N SER A 92 2.49 18.53 -19.40
CA SER A 92 1.71 18.85 -20.60
C SER A 92 0.27 18.32 -20.52
N ASP A 93 -0.08 17.56 -19.50
CA ASP A 93 -1.41 16.98 -19.33
C ASP A 93 -2.26 17.91 -18.46
N LYS A 94 -3.31 18.50 -19.03
CA LYS A 94 -4.20 19.42 -18.31
C LYS A 94 -5.00 18.75 -17.21
N ALA A 95 -5.21 17.43 -17.33
CA ALA A 95 -5.90 16.63 -16.32
C ALA A 95 -4.91 15.90 -15.41
N GLY A 96 -3.64 16.35 -15.42
CA GLY A 96 -2.53 15.69 -14.74
C GLY A 96 -2.86 15.20 -13.36
N ALA A 97 -2.60 13.91 -13.11
CA ALA A 97 -2.88 13.28 -11.84
C ALA A 97 -1.69 12.42 -11.41
N TRP A 98 -1.54 12.28 -10.10
CA TRP A 98 -0.63 11.30 -9.52
C TRP A 98 -1.23 9.92 -9.70
N THR A 99 -0.41 8.95 -10.06
CA THR A 99 -0.85 7.58 -10.31
C THR A 99 0.05 6.61 -9.56
N VAL A 100 -0.56 5.59 -8.97
CA VAL A 100 0.15 4.45 -8.39
C VAL A 100 -0.26 3.22 -9.18
N GLU A 101 0.74 2.51 -9.73
CA GLU A 101 0.57 1.17 -10.28
C GLU A 101 1.28 0.23 -9.32
N ALA A 102 0.55 -0.69 -8.72
CA ALA A 102 1.09 -1.51 -7.66
C ALA A 102 0.66 -2.95 -7.76
N SER A 103 1.34 -3.80 -7.04
CA SER A 103 0.94 -5.20 -6.85
C SER A 103 1.22 -5.64 -5.44
N ALA A 104 0.51 -6.67 -5.01
CA ALA A 104 0.69 -7.28 -3.72
C ALA A 104 0.45 -8.79 -3.85
N ARG A 105 1.04 -9.53 -2.94
CA ARG A 105 0.81 -10.96 -2.83
C ARG A 105 -0.35 -11.18 -1.86
N GLY A 106 -1.42 -11.80 -2.32
CA GLY A 106 -2.60 -12.06 -1.49
C GLY A 106 -2.46 -13.36 -0.72
N VAL A 107 -2.07 -13.26 0.54
CA VAL A 107 -1.96 -14.43 1.42
C VAL A 107 -3.37 -14.79 1.91
N PRO A 108 -3.88 -16.02 1.66
CA PRO A 108 -5.21 -16.39 2.11
C PRO A 108 -5.36 -16.23 3.63
N LEU A 109 -6.45 -15.58 4.05
CA LEU A 109 -6.78 -15.49 5.45
C LEU A 109 -7.33 -16.84 5.90
N SER A 110 -6.77 -17.37 6.98
CA SER A 110 -7.28 -18.61 7.54
C SER A 110 -8.66 -18.37 8.17
N ALA A 111 -9.54 -19.32 7.94
CA ALA A 111 -10.88 -19.27 8.49
C ALA A 111 -10.87 -19.42 10.01
#